data_3d16ee36a44dabc4a5680d22fbb1ceed
#
_entry.id   3d16ee36a44dabc4a5680d22fbb1ceed
#
_cell.length_a   1.000
_cell.length_b   1.000
_cell.length_c   1.000
_cell.angle_alpha   90.00
_cell.angle_beta   90.00
_cell.angle_gamma   90.00
#
_symmetry.space_group_name_H-M   'P 1'
#
loop_
_entity.id
_entity.type
_entity.pdbx_description
1 polymer ?
#
loop_
_entity_poly.entity_id
_entity_poly.type
_entity_poly.pdbx_seq_one_letter_code
_entity_poly.pdbx_strand_id
1 'polypeptide(L)'
;MQPSLFSEFEIPFKNKFPSTRYQGSKAKFVDWIWNEISNIPFQTALDAFGGTGCVAYKLKDNGKSVTYNDILPFNSIIGKALIENSSTFLSPSDIDFILTEHSEINYPTFIADNFKEIYYTDEENHWLDVVRYNISTIRDEYKRAIAWFALFQSCIIKRPYNLFHRKNLYVRLIDVERSFGNKKTWDTPFEIHFRSFVEEANHAVFDNGANCYAISKDALTIENRYDLVYIDTPYINEKGVGVDYADFYHFLNGLVYYDNWSNLIDYNSKHHRLKREYNIWNDKDNILTGFSRLVEKFQKSILVFSYRSNGIPSVDSLINLLERNGRHNELHFSQDIKYVLSDKKSKEVLIISYPE
;
A
#
# COMPACT_ATOMS: atom_id res chain seq x y z
N MET A 1 26.41 43.47 -15.39
CA MET A 1 25.93 42.58 -14.29
C MET A 1 24.50 42.20 -14.60
N GLN A 2 24.27 40.97 -15.07
CA GLN A 2 22.92 40.42 -15.23
C GLN A 2 22.54 39.75 -13.91
N PRO A 3 21.35 39.96 -13.38
CA PRO A 3 20.88 39.25 -12.19
C PRO A 3 20.59 37.79 -12.53
N SER A 4 21.04 36.91 -11.65
CA SER A 4 20.80 35.45 -11.73
C SER A 4 19.31 35.13 -11.66
N LEU A 5 18.80 34.47 -12.70
CA LEU A 5 17.44 33.98 -12.84
C LEU A 5 17.25 32.61 -12.14
N PHE A 6 17.74 32.46 -10.92
CA PHE A 6 17.37 31.37 -10.04
C PHE A 6 16.75 31.98 -8.79
N SER A 7 15.51 32.42 -8.90
CA SER A 7 14.68 32.63 -7.72
C SER A 7 14.34 31.27 -7.15
N GLU A 8 14.79 31.04 -5.90
CA GLU A 8 14.38 30.00 -5.02
C GLU A 8 12.84 29.85 -5.10
N PHE A 9 12.38 28.75 -5.65
CA PHE A 9 11.00 28.34 -5.48
C PHE A 9 10.84 27.88 -4.03
N GLU A 10 10.59 28.82 -3.12
CA GLU A 10 9.92 28.51 -1.88
C GLU A 10 8.51 28.03 -2.22
N ILE A 11 8.33 26.73 -2.30
CA ILE A 11 7.01 26.13 -2.40
C ILE A 11 6.55 25.90 -0.96
N PRO A 12 5.53 26.60 -0.46
CA PRO A 12 4.90 26.25 0.79
C PRO A 12 3.96 25.08 0.55
N PHE A 13 4.50 23.91 0.13
CA PHE A 13 3.69 22.70 0.07
C PHE A 13 3.72 22.05 1.45
N LYS A 14 2.60 22.22 2.16
CA LYS A 14 2.24 21.35 3.28
C LYS A 14 2.39 19.91 2.79
N ASN A 15 3.13 19.09 3.53
CA ASN A 15 3.34 17.68 3.24
C ASN A 15 2.00 17.02 2.85
N LYS A 16 1.89 16.52 1.65
CA LYS A 16 0.66 15.94 1.13
C LYS A 16 0.88 14.48 0.78
N PHE A 17 0.11 13.60 1.40
CA PHE A 17 0.11 12.20 1.02
C PHE A 17 -0.27 12.05 -0.45
N PRO A 18 0.49 11.27 -1.25
CA PRO A 18 0.23 11.14 -2.68
C PRO A 18 -1.09 10.42 -2.95
N SER A 19 -1.63 10.62 -4.14
CA SER A 19 -2.81 9.88 -4.56
C SER A 19 -2.48 8.40 -4.74
N THR A 20 -3.19 7.55 -4.01
CA THR A 20 -3.03 6.10 -4.09
C THR A 20 -4.33 5.43 -4.50
N ARG A 21 -4.22 4.40 -5.33
CA ARG A 21 -5.36 3.59 -5.77
C ARG A 21 -5.19 2.19 -5.23
N TYR A 22 -5.77 1.93 -4.08
CA TYR A 22 -5.63 0.66 -3.37
C TYR A 22 -6.96 0.30 -2.71
N GLN A 23 -7.36 -0.96 -2.80
CA GLN A 23 -8.58 -1.41 -2.17
C GLN A 23 -8.39 -1.46 -0.66
N GLY A 24 -9.35 -0.90 0.08
CA GLY A 24 -9.28 -0.86 1.54
C GLY A 24 -8.45 0.27 2.12
N SER A 25 -7.92 1.20 1.30
CA SER A 25 -7.18 2.37 1.79
C SER A 25 -7.99 3.18 2.81
N LYS A 26 -7.38 3.52 3.92
CA LYS A 26 -7.96 4.36 4.99
C LYS A 26 -7.85 5.86 4.73
N ALA A 27 -7.44 6.29 3.52
CA ALA A 27 -7.25 7.71 3.20
C ALA A 27 -8.46 8.60 3.48
N LYS A 28 -9.69 8.06 3.40
CA LYS A 28 -10.93 8.78 3.74
C LYS A 28 -11.19 8.88 5.24
N PHE A 29 -10.52 8.09 6.04
CA PHE A 29 -10.72 7.99 7.48
C PHE A 29 -9.54 8.51 8.28
N VAL A 30 -8.42 8.81 7.62
CA VAL A 30 -7.15 9.09 8.28
C VAL A 30 -7.23 10.28 9.25
N ASP A 31 -7.98 11.33 8.90
CA ASP A 31 -8.18 12.48 9.80
C ASP A 31 -9.07 12.12 10.99
N TRP A 32 -10.12 11.33 10.78
CA TRP A 32 -10.95 10.82 11.85
C TRP A 32 -10.14 9.91 12.79
N ILE A 33 -9.39 8.93 12.25
CA ILE A 33 -8.52 8.06 13.05
C ILE A 33 -7.56 8.91 13.90
N TRP A 34 -6.91 9.91 13.28
CA TRP A 34 -6.00 10.79 14.00
C TRP A 34 -6.69 11.56 15.11
N ASN A 35 -7.88 12.12 14.88
CA ASN A 35 -8.63 12.86 15.88
C ASN A 35 -8.96 12.03 17.12
N GLU A 36 -9.30 10.74 16.93
CA GLU A 36 -9.61 9.83 18.03
C GLU A 36 -8.37 9.48 18.88
N ILE A 37 -7.18 9.42 18.27
CA ILE A 37 -5.94 9.01 18.97
C ILE A 37 -5.00 10.16 19.32
N SER A 38 -5.25 11.38 18.82
CA SER A 38 -4.32 12.53 18.96
C SER A 38 -4.06 12.95 20.40
N ASN A 39 -5.02 12.74 21.31
CA ASN A 39 -4.91 13.07 22.73
C ASN A 39 -4.25 11.96 23.56
N ILE A 40 -3.98 10.81 22.98
CA ILE A 40 -3.31 9.69 23.64
C ILE A 40 -1.80 9.99 23.72
N PRO A 41 -1.16 9.86 24.90
CA PRO A 41 0.28 10.07 25.00
C PRO A 41 1.06 8.90 24.42
N PHE A 42 1.64 9.07 23.24
CA PHE A 42 2.58 8.12 22.62
C PHE A 42 3.61 8.86 21.75
N GLN A 43 4.79 8.29 21.59
CA GLN A 43 5.87 8.80 20.73
C GLN A 43 6.20 7.83 19.62
N THR A 44 6.18 6.53 19.90
CA THR A 44 6.51 5.47 18.95
C THR A 44 5.26 4.73 18.51
N ALA A 45 5.10 4.54 17.20
CA ALA A 45 3.96 3.85 16.64
C ALA A 45 4.39 2.77 15.64
N LEU A 46 3.67 1.64 15.63
CA LEU A 46 3.74 0.62 14.61
C LEU A 46 2.44 0.66 13.80
N ASP A 47 2.55 0.83 12.48
CA ASP A 47 1.48 0.50 11.54
C ASP A 47 1.72 -0.94 11.08
N ALA A 48 1.02 -1.90 11.68
CA ALA A 48 1.32 -3.32 11.56
C ALA A 48 0.88 -3.94 10.22
N PHE A 49 -0.06 -3.28 9.51
CA PHE A 49 -0.62 -3.69 8.21
C PHE A 49 -0.74 -2.47 7.30
N GLY A 50 0.39 -1.86 6.98
CA GLY A 50 0.49 -0.50 6.48
C GLY A 50 -0.21 -0.22 5.13
N GLY A 51 -0.33 -1.20 4.22
CA GLY A 51 -0.99 -1.02 2.93
C GLY A 51 -0.45 0.18 2.15
N THR A 52 -1.30 1.19 1.92
CA THR A 52 -0.88 2.43 1.24
C THR A 52 0.05 3.31 2.06
N GLY A 53 0.15 3.11 3.37
CA GLY A 53 0.92 3.95 4.29
C GLY A 53 0.22 5.24 4.72
N CYS A 54 -1.05 5.45 4.39
CA CYS A 54 -1.72 6.72 4.69
C CYS A 54 -1.85 7.01 6.20
N VAL A 55 -2.04 5.98 7.04
CA VAL A 55 -2.08 6.13 8.50
C VAL A 55 -0.67 6.36 9.04
N ALA A 56 0.31 5.56 8.64
CA ALA A 56 1.72 5.77 8.99
C ALA A 56 2.20 7.18 8.60
N TYR A 57 1.82 7.66 7.42
CA TYR A 57 2.15 9.02 6.96
C TYR A 57 1.52 10.10 7.85
N LYS A 58 0.25 9.93 8.23
CA LYS A 58 -0.41 10.86 9.14
C LYS A 58 0.27 10.90 10.52
N LEU A 59 0.68 9.75 11.03
CA LEU A 59 1.45 9.69 12.28
C LEU A 59 2.81 10.39 12.15
N LYS A 60 3.53 10.17 11.03
CA LYS A 60 4.78 10.87 10.71
C LYS A 60 4.57 12.39 10.61
N ASP A 61 3.53 12.84 9.91
CA ASP A 61 3.19 14.27 9.75
C ASP A 61 2.87 14.95 11.10
N ASN A 62 2.50 14.16 12.11
CA ASN A 62 2.26 14.63 13.46
C ASN A 62 3.43 14.35 14.43
N GLY A 63 4.65 14.23 13.90
CA GLY A 63 5.89 14.17 14.67
C GLY A 63 6.15 12.85 15.41
N LYS A 64 5.45 11.75 15.03
CA LYS A 64 5.67 10.45 15.66
C LYS A 64 6.83 9.69 15.02
N SER A 65 7.55 8.90 15.81
CA SER A 65 8.48 7.88 15.31
C SER A 65 7.67 6.67 14.84
N VAL A 66 7.66 6.41 13.54
CA VAL A 66 6.77 5.43 12.92
C VAL A 66 7.56 4.27 12.35
N THR A 67 7.18 3.06 12.70
CA THR A 67 7.54 1.86 11.95
C THR A 67 6.35 1.44 11.10
N TYR A 68 6.51 1.53 9.79
CA TYR A 68 5.59 0.98 8.83
C TYR A 68 5.94 -0.48 8.55
N ASN A 69 4.95 -1.37 8.59
CA ASN A 69 5.13 -2.77 8.22
C ASN A 69 4.07 -3.24 7.25
N ASP A 70 4.47 -3.99 6.25
CA ASP A 70 3.55 -4.77 5.43
C ASP A 70 4.25 -6.06 4.96
N ILE A 71 3.51 -7.17 4.95
CA ILE A 71 4.04 -8.46 4.51
C ILE A 71 4.28 -8.51 2.99
N LEU A 72 3.56 -7.67 2.21
CA LEU A 72 3.69 -7.61 0.76
C LEU A 72 4.90 -6.75 0.38
N PRO A 73 5.90 -7.29 -0.34
CA PRO A 73 7.13 -6.59 -0.65
C PRO A 73 6.93 -5.25 -1.36
N PHE A 74 5.98 -5.16 -2.29
CA PHE A 74 5.72 -3.89 -2.97
C PHE A 74 5.21 -2.80 -2.02
N ASN A 75 4.41 -3.16 -1.01
CA ASN A 75 3.93 -2.21 0.01
C ASN A 75 5.10 -1.76 0.92
N SER A 76 6.01 -2.67 1.31
CA SER A 76 7.17 -2.27 2.11
C SER A 76 8.08 -1.27 1.38
N ILE A 77 8.16 -1.37 0.05
CA ILE A 77 8.88 -0.39 -0.78
C ILE A 77 8.14 0.96 -0.79
N ILE A 78 6.79 0.96 -0.81
CA ILE A 78 5.99 2.18 -0.64
C ILE A 78 6.27 2.82 0.72
N GLY A 79 6.31 2.02 1.78
CA GLY A 79 6.70 2.48 3.12
C GLY A 79 8.10 3.10 3.14
N LYS A 80 9.07 2.51 2.45
CA LYS A 80 10.43 3.06 2.32
C LYS A 80 10.42 4.40 1.59
N ALA A 81 9.67 4.55 0.52
CA ALA A 81 9.58 5.79 -0.25
C ALA A 81 8.94 6.94 0.54
N LEU A 82 7.87 6.69 1.29
CA LEU A 82 7.01 7.73 1.84
C LEU A 82 7.16 7.91 3.36
N ILE A 83 7.55 6.85 4.09
CA ILE A 83 7.62 6.89 5.56
C ILE A 83 9.06 6.96 6.03
N GLU A 84 9.93 6.05 5.59
CA GLU A 84 11.33 6.01 6.02
C GLU A 84 12.16 7.13 5.40
N ASN A 85 11.94 7.42 4.12
CA ASN A 85 12.62 8.50 3.41
C ASN A 85 12.28 9.87 4.02
N SER A 86 13.30 10.64 4.35
CA SER A 86 13.14 11.98 4.95
C SER A 86 13.66 13.14 4.07
N SER A 87 14.49 12.86 3.05
CA SER A 87 15.18 13.94 2.34
C SER A 87 15.57 13.62 0.89
N THR A 88 15.42 12.38 0.44
CA THR A 88 15.88 11.97 -0.90
C THR A 88 14.77 12.12 -1.92
N PHE A 89 15.09 12.73 -3.07
CA PHE A 89 14.17 12.98 -4.19
C PHE A 89 14.68 12.33 -5.47
N LEU A 90 13.80 11.97 -6.36
CA LEU A 90 14.14 11.51 -7.70
C LEU A 90 14.23 12.71 -8.64
N SER A 91 15.41 12.96 -9.20
CA SER A 91 15.66 14.12 -10.07
C SER A 91 15.12 13.91 -11.50
N PRO A 92 14.93 14.98 -12.29
CA PRO A 92 14.57 14.85 -13.70
C PRO A 92 15.53 13.94 -14.50
N SER A 93 16.84 14.02 -14.25
CA SER A 93 17.82 13.16 -14.92
C SER A 93 17.71 11.69 -14.50
N ASP A 94 17.36 11.40 -13.24
CA ASP A 94 17.06 10.03 -12.80
C ASP A 94 15.82 9.50 -13.54
N ILE A 95 14.78 10.33 -13.67
CA ILE A 95 13.54 9.97 -14.37
C ILE A 95 13.81 9.68 -15.85
N ASP A 96 14.55 10.55 -16.52
CA ASP A 96 14.89 10.36 -17.93
C ASP A 96 15.72 9.10 -18.15
N PHE A 97 16.68 8.79 -17.27
CA PHE A 97 17.42 7.53 -17.31
C PHE A 97 16.50 6.32 -17.15
N ILE A 98 15.57 6.34 -16.19
CA ILE A 98 14.64 5.25 -15.93
C ILE A 98 13.75 4.97 -17.15
N LEU A 99 13.27 6.02 -17.81
CA LEU A 99 12.29 5.92 -18.88
C LEU A 99 12.90 5.66 -20.25
N THR A 100 14.22 5.80 -20.39
CA THR A 100 14.94 5.58 -21.67
C THR A 100 15.31 4.11 -21.85
N GLU A 101 15.03 3.57 -23.03
CA GLU A 101 15.58 2.30 -23.45
C GLU A 101 17.00 2.51 -23.97
N HIS A 102 18.00 1.93 -23.28
CA HIS A 102 19.42 2.10 -23.59
C HIS A 102 19.88 1.00 -24.55
N SER A 103 20.39 1.38 -25.71
CA SER A 103 20.77 0.45 -26.80
C SER A 103 21.86 -0.55 -26.44
N GLU A 104 22.70 -0.23 -25.45
CA GLU A 104 23.78 -1.07 -24.94
C GLU A 104 23.32 -2.13 -23.93
N ILE A 105 22.06 -2.08 -23.50
CA ILE A 105 21.50 -3.01 -22.51
C ILE A 105 20.66 -4.07 -23.23
N ASN A 106 20.96 -5.33 -22.95
CA ASN A 106 20.08 -6.42 -23.34
C ASN A 106 19.01 -6.61 -22.26
N TYR A 107 17.85 -5.99 -22.47
CA TYR A 107 16.75 -6.04 -21.52
C TYR A 107 16.09 -7.41 -21.43
N PRO A 108 15.69 -7.85 -20.24
CA PRO A 108 14.88 -9.05 -20.10
C PRO A 108 13.48 -8.82 -20.71
N THR A 109 12.82 -9.90 -21.11
CA THR A 109 11.49 -9.88 -21.78
C THR A 109 10.43 -10.65 -21.00
N PHE A 110 10.65 -10.86 -19.70
CA PHE A 110 9.81 -11.75 -18.90
C PHE A 110 8.34 -11.34 -18.88
N ILE A 111 8.05 -10.03 -18.75
CA ILE A 111 6.67 -9.53 -18.73
C ILE A 111 6.06 -9.64 -20.11
N ALA A 112 6.79 -9.25 -21.16
CA ALA A 112 6.34 -9.36 -22.54
C ALA A 112 6.01 -10.80 -22.93
N ASP A 113 6.80 -11.77 -22.48
CA ASP A 113 6.62 -13.20 -22.81
C ASP A 113 5.47 -13.85 -22.00
N ASN A 114 5.35 -13.53 -20.70
CA ASN A 114 4.46 -14.25 -19.80
C ASN A 114 3.11 -13.56 -19.54
N PHE A 115 2.98 -12.25 -19.80
CA PHE A 115 1.75 -11.49 -19.52
C PHE A 115 1.08 -10.94 -20.77
N LYS A 116 1.39 -11.51 -21.93
CA LYS A 116 0.76 -11.19 -23.21
C LYS A 116 -0.77 -11.29 -23.11
N GLU A 117 -1.48 -10.24 -23.56
CA GLU A 117 -2.93 -10.13 -23.55
C GLU A 117 -3.60 -10.27 -22.16
N ILE A 118 -2.85 -10.19 -21.04
CA ILE A 118 -3.40 -10.35 -19.70
C ILE A 118 -3.83 -8.99 -19.14
N TYR A 119 -2.89 -8.06 -18.97
CA TYR A 119 -3.10 -6.78 -18.29
C TYR A 119 -2.85 -5.56 -19.16
N TYR A 120 -1.85 -5.63 -20.01
CA TYR A 120 -1.29 -4.54 -20.79
C TYR A 120 -1.06 -4.97 -22.23
N THR A 121 -0.88 -3.99 -23.15
CA THR A 121 -0.50 -4.29 -24.55
C THR A 121 0.93 -4.82 -24.63
N ASP A 122 1.31 -5.34 -25.77
CA ASP A 122 2.67 -5.87 -25.97
C ASP A 122 3.73 -4.75 -25.80
N GLU A 123 3.43 -3.53 -26.28
CA GLU A 123 4.29 -2.36 -26.13
C GLU A 123 4.39 -1.92 -24.65
N GLU A 124 3.26 -1.96 -23.92
CA GLU A 124 3.24 -1.64 -22.51
C GLU A 124 4.01 -2.68 -21.68
N ASN A 125 3.93 -3.96 -22.04
CA ASN A 125 4.67 -5.04 -21.37
C ASN A 125 6.18 -4.89 -21.60
N HIS A 126 6.61 -4.58 -22.83
CA HIS A 126 8.02 -4.30 -23.14
C HIS A 126 8.53 -3.08 -22.34
N TRP A 127 7.75 -1.98 -22.32
CA TRP A 127 8.08 -0.81 -21.53
C TRP A 127 8.24 -1.12 -20.03
N LEU A 128 7.41 -2.01 -19.48
CA LEU A 128 7.51 -2.44 -18.09
C LEU A 128 8.80 -3.23 -17.82
N ASP A 129 9.22 -4.11 -18.75
CA ASP A 129 10.49 -4.84 -18.64
C ASP A 129 11.68 -3.87 -18.61
N VAL A 130 11.70 -2.87 -19.51
CA VAL A 130 12.75 -1.83 -19.60
C VAL A 130 12.80 -1.00 -18.32
N VAL A 131 11.68 -0.39 -17.94
CA VAL A 131 11.64 0.53 -16.79
C VAL A 131 11.92 -0.19 -15.48
N ARG A 132 11.38 -1.40 -15.30
CA ARG A 132 11.70 -2.23 -14.12
C ARG A 132 13.20 -2.51 -14.03
N TYR A 133 13.83 -2.85 -15.14
CA TYR A 133 15.27 -3.10 -15.16
C TYR A 133 16.05 -1.85 -14.78
N ASN A 134 15.77 -0.71 -15.41
CA ASN A 134 16.45 0.55 -15.13
C ASN A 134 16.30 0.96 -13.65
N ILE A 135 15.11 0.82 -13.06
CA ILE A 135 14.88 1.07 -11.62
C ILE A 135 15.80 0.18 -10.77
N SER A 136 15.99 -1.10 -11.13
CA SER A 136 16.81 -2.03 -10.36
C SER A 136 18.30 -1.65 -10.32
N THR A 137 18.77 -0.88 -11.30
CA THR A 137 20.17 -0.42 -11.37
C THR A 137 20.46 0.82 -10.52
N ILE A 138 19.45 1.52 -10.03
CA ILE A 138 19.61 2.69 -9.17
C ILE A 138 20.23 2.29 -7.83
N ARG A 139 21.37 2.85 -7.49
CA ARG A 139 22.11 2.49 -6.26
C ARG A 139 21.47 3.04 -4.99
N ASP A 140 21.03 4.31 -5.05
CA ASP A 140 20.36 4.95 -3.92
C ASP A 140 19.00 4.27 -3.64
N GLU A 141 18.84 3.72 -2.45
CA GLU A 141 17.67 2.93 -2.08
C GLU A 141 16.38 3.75 -1.98
N TYR A 142 16.46 5.02 -1.59
CA TYR A 142 15.29 5.89 -1.50
C TYR A 142 14.87 6.41 -2.88
N LYS A 143 15.81 6.79 -3.73
CA LYS A 143 15.52 7.09 -5.15
C LYS A 143 14.86 5.89 -5.83
N ARG A 144 15.42 4.70 -5.63
CA ARG A 144 14.88 3.45 -6.16
C ARG A 144 13.46 3.18 -5.61
N ALA A 145 13.21 3.43 -4.33
CA ALA A 145 11.89 3.26 -3.72
C ALA A 145 10.84 4.23 -4.28
N ILE A 146 11.19 5.50 -4.52
CA ILE A 146 10.31 6.48 -5.18
C ILE A 146 9.97 6.03 -6.61
N ALA A 147 10.97 5.57 -7.37
CA ALA A 147 10.74 5.05 -8.72
C ALA A 147 9.81 3.82 -8.72
N TRP A 148 10.00 2.91 -7.78
CA TRP A 148 9.10 1.77 -7.60
C TRP A 148 7.68 2.19 -7.23
N PHE A 149 7.52 3.15 -6.29
CA PHE A 149 6.20 3.70 -5.96
C PHE A 149 5.49 4.20 -7.21
N ALA A 150 6.17 5.02 -8.01
CA ALA A 150 5.61 5.57 -9.24
C ALA A 150 5.24 4.47 -10.26
N LEU A 151 6.06 3.45 -10.41
CA LEU A 151 5.78 2.31 -11.27
C LEU A 151 4.55 1.51 -10.79
N PHE A 152 4.46 1.22 -9.49
CA PHE A 152 3.32 0.50 -8.91
C PHE A 152 2.01 1.27 -9.12
N GLN A 153 1.98 2.57 -8.82
CA GLN A 153 0.79 3.39 -9.02
C GLN A 153 0.42 3.51 -10.51
N SER A 154 1.40 3.61 -11.40
CA SER A 154 1.20 3.60 -12.85
C SER A 154 0.60 2.28 -13.34
N CYS A 155 1.05 1.16 -12.79
CA CYS A 155 0.46 -0.13 -13.06
C CYS A 155 -1.00 -0.20 -12.58
N ILE A 156 -1.28 0.22 -11.35
CA ILE A 156 -2.62 0.14 -10.76
C ILE A 156 -3.62 1.03 -11.52
N ILE A 157 -3.27 2.28 -11.82
CA ILE A 157 -4.20 3.25 -12.44
C ILE A 157 -4.65 2.81 -13.83
N LYS A 158 -3.83 2.06 -14.56
CA LYS A 158 -4.15 1.51 -15.88
C LYS A 158 -4.95 0.20 -15.81
N ARG A 159 -5.31 -0.28 -14.61
CA ARG A 159 -6.09 -1.51 -14.41
C ARG A 159 -7.58 -1.22 -14.24
N PRO A 160 -8.48 -1.96 -14.91
CA PRO A 160 -9.88 -2.00 -14.53
C PRO A 160 -10.02 -2.42 -13.06
N TYR A 161 -10.82 -1.67 -12.30
CA TYR A 161 -11.04 -1.87 -10.86
C TYR A 161 -9.79 -1.68 -9.98
N ASN A 162 -8.64 -1.23 -10.53
CA ASN A 162 -7.35 -1.10 -9.85
C ASN A 162 -6.80 -2.42 -9.26
N LEU A 163 -7.11 -3.56 -9.88
CA LEU A 163 -6.79 -4.91 -9.38
C LEU A 163 -6.23 -5.81 -10.49
N PHE A 164 -5.47 -6.85 -10.08
CA PHE A 164 -4.83 -7.82 -10.96
C PHE A 164 -5.45 -9.23 -10.89
N HIS A 165 -6.59 -9.38 -10.25
CA HIS A 165 -7.25 -10.67 -9.98
C HIS A 165 -7.93 -11.33 -11.19
N ARG A 166 -7.85 -10.74 -12.38
CA ARG A 166 -8.48 -11.25 -13.62
C ARG A 166 -7.73 -10.83 -14.88
N LYS A 167 -7.68 -11.73 -15.87
CA LYS A 167 -7.32 -11.36 -17.26
C LYS A 167 -8.45 -10.51 -17.85
N ASN A 168 -8.25 -9.23 -17.99
CA ASN A 168 -9.29 -8.28 -18.42
C ASN A 168 -8.73 -7.11 -19.27
N LEU A 169 -7.64 -7.32 -20.02
CA LEU A 169 -7.13 -6.32 -20.97
C LEU A 169 -8.20 -5.87 -21.96
N TYR A 170 -9.03 -6.80 -22.45
CA TYR A 170 -10.12 -6.49 -23.39
C TYR A 170 -11.04 -5.36 -22.90
N VAL A 171 -11.23 -5.24 -21.56
CA VAL A 171 -12.02 -4.14 -20.98
C VAL A 171 -11.42 -2.79 -21.27
N ARG A 172 -10.09 -2.67 -21.37
CA ARG A 172 -9.40 -1.41 -21.71
C ARG A 172 -9.50 -1.10 -23.21
N LEU A 173 -9.43 -2.13 -24.05
CA LEU A 173 -9.28 -1.99 -25.51
C LEU A 173 -10.62 -1.80 -26.23
N ILE A 174 -11.71 -2.35 -25.68
CA ILE A 174 -13.02 -2.25 -26.31
C ILE A 174 -13.55 -0.81 -26.32
N ASP A 175 -14.03 -0.36 -27.46
CA ASP A 175 -14.64 0.95 -27.64
C ASP A 175 -16.16 0.86 -27.45
N VAL A 176 -16.59 1.09 -26.20
CA VAL A 176 -18.00 1.10 -25.79
C VAL A 176 -18.26 2.21 -24.80
N GLU A 177 -19.46 2.75 -24.83
CA GLU A 177 -19.91 3.68 -23.79
C GLU A 177 -20.02 2.97 -22.45
N ARG A 178 -19.51 3.58 -21.38
CA ARG A 178 -19.39 2.97 -20.06
C ARG A 178 -19.90 3.88 -18.97
N SER A 179 -20.56 3.28 -18.00
CA SER A 179 -20.93 3.94 -16.74
C SER A 179 -19.82 3.91 -15.68
N PHE A 180 -18.70 3.18 -15.94
CA PHE A 180 -17.59 3.03 -15.01
C PHE A 180 -16.24 3.03 -15.74
N GLY A 181 -15.19 3.35 -15.00
CA GLY A 181 -13.84 3.44 -15.51
C GLY A 181 -13.58 4.77 -16.25
N ASN A 182 -12.32 5.01 -16.54
CA ASN A 182 -11.91 6.21 -17.28
C ASN A 182 -10.99 5.78 -18.41
N LYS A 183 -11.57 5.66 -19.62
CA LYS A 183 -10.81 5.26 -20.82
C LYS A 183 -9.63 6.20 -21.07
N LYS A 184 -9.81 7.50 -20.90
CA LYS A 184 -8.73 8.48 -21.02
C LYS A 184 -7.53 8.15 -20.12
N THR A 185 -7.79 7.76 -18.88
CA THR A 185 -6.72 7.35 -17.95
C THR A 185 -6.01 6.08 -18.43
N TRP A 186 -6.75 5.11 -18.96
CA TRP A 186 -6.15 3.87 -19.46
C TRP A 186 -5.35 4.06 -20.76
N ASP A 187 -5.78 4.99 -21.61
CA ASP A 187 -5.12 5.33 -22.87
C ASP A 187 -3.91 6.26 -22.66
N THR A 188 -3.86 6.99 -21.54
CA THR A 188 -2.70 7.82 -21.19
C THR A 188 -1.43 6.95 -21.10
N PRO A 189 -0.33 7.33 -21.77
CA PRO A 189 0.93 6.58 -21.70
C PRO A 189 1.43 6.35 -20.26
N PHE A 190 2.07 5.20 -20.03
CA PHE A 190 2.68 4.89 -18.73
C PHE A 190 3.65 5.97 -18.25
N GLU A 191 4.48 6.50 -19.17
CA GLU A 191 5.45 7.56 -18.87
C GLU A 191 4.80 8.77 -18.19
N ILE A 192 3.65 9.21 -18.70
CA ILE A 192 2.93 10.38 -18.15
C ILE A 192 2.47 10.08 -16.71
N HIS A 193 1.93 8.90 -16.46
CA HIS A 193 1.55 8.48 -15.11
C HIS A 193 2.77 8.38 -14.19
N PHE A 194 3.84 7.78 -14.67
CA PHE A 194 5.08 7.61 -13.91
C PHE A 194 5.64 8.97 -13.45
N ARG A 195 5.79 9.94 -14.37
CA ARG A 195 6.27 11.29 -14.05
C ARG A 195 5.37 11.98 -13.03
N SER A 196 4.05 11.88 -13.19
CA SER A 196 3.10 12.45 -12.23
C SER A 196 3.20 11.83 -10.85
N PHE A 197 3.34 10.50 -10.75
CA PHE A 197 3.49 9.83 -9.46
C PHE A 197 4.85 10.07 -8.80
N VAL A 198 5.92 10.26 -9.58
CA VAL A 198 7.22 10.72 -9.04
C VAL A 198 7.08 12.11 -8.42
N GLU A 199 6.42 13.04 -9.12
CA GLU A 199 6.18 14.38 -8.60
C GLU A 199 5.39 14.33 -7.28
N GLU A 200 4.28 13.58 -7.24
CA GLU A 200 3.51 13.40 -6.01
C GLU A 200 4.33 12.79 -4.87
N ALA A 201 5.14 11.77 -5.16
CA ALA A 201 6.00 11.13 -4.16
C ALA A 201 7.10 12.06 -3.66
N ASN A 202 7.76 12.81 -4.55
CA ASN A 202 8.75 13.80 -4.17
C ASN A 202 8.15 14.87 -3.24
N HIS A 203 6.95 15.36 -3.51
CA HIS A 203 6.24 16.32 -2.65
C HIS A 203 5.81 15.73 -1.30
N ALA A 204 5.76 14.41 -1.18
CA ALA A 204 5.41 13.73 0.05
C ALA A 204 6.61 13.45 0.97
N VAL A 205 7.84 13.63 0.48
CA VAL A 205 9.06 13.38 1.27
C VAL A 205 9.30 14.56 2.21
N PHE A 206 9.49 14.28 3.49
CA PHE A 206 9.84 15.27 4.50
C PHE A 206 10.51 14.62 5.72
N ASP A 207 11.29 15.41 6.43
CA ASP A 207 11.83 15.07 7.74
C ASP A 207 10.90 15.61 8.83
N ASN A 208 10.46 14.74 9.72
CA ASN A 208 9.65 15.13 10.88
C ASN A 208 10.47 15.23 12.18
N GLY A 209 11.79 15.11 12.10
CA GLY A 209 12.69 15.11 13.24
C GLY A 209 12.70 13.82 14.07
N ALA A 210 11.99 12.79 13.64
CA ALA A 210 11.93 11.49 14.31
C ALA A 210 12.39 10.36 13.37
N ASN A 211 12.93 9.27 13.95
CA ASN A 211 13.31 8.11 13.16
C ASN A 211 12.08 7.34 12.70
N CYS A 212 11.90 7.20 11.39
CA CYS A 212 10.87 6.38 10.78
C CYS A 212 11.50 5.20 10.02
N TYR A 213 10.81 4.06 9.99
CA TYR A 213 11.30 2.83 9.38
C TYR A 213 10.22 2.16 8.55
N ALA A 214 10.64 1.45 7.50
CA ALA A 214 9.78 0.55 6.73
C ALA A 214 10.35 -0.86 6.76
N ILE A 215 9.53 -1.82 7.16
CA ILE A 215 9.91 -3.23 7.25
C ILE A 215 8.91 -4.12 6.50
N SER A 216 9.35 -5.34 6.17
CA SER A 216 8.49 -6.36 5.56
C SER A 216 8.56 -7.63 6.40
N LYS A 217 7.61 -7.78 7.33
CA LYS A 217 7.55 -8.92 8.24
C LYS A 217 6.10 -9.38 8.47
N ASP A 218 5.93 -10.64 8.82
CA ASP A 218 4.69 -11.07 9.47
C ASP A 218 4.51 -10.27 10.76
N ALA A 219 3.35 -9.61 10.92
CA ALA A 219 3.03 -8.80 12.09
C ALA A 219 3.20 -9.57 13.42
N LEU A 220 2.99 -10.90 13.40
CA LEU A 220 3.19 -11.77 14.55
C LEU A 220 4.66 -12.00 14.91
N THR A 221 5.63 -11.56 14.08
CA THR A 221 7.07 -11.71 14.35
C THR A 221 7.77 -10.41 14.76
N ILE A 222 7.08 -9.26 14.68
CA ILE A 222 7.64 -7.94 14.99
C ILE A 222 7.93 -7.82 16.50
N GLU A 223 9.01 -7.17 16.88
CA GLU A 223 9.36 -6.92 18.28
C GLU A 223 8.34 -6.01 18.98
N ASN A 224 8.04 -6.30 20.25
CA ASN A 224 7.15 -5.47 21.08
C ASN A 224 7.91 -4.31 21.73
N ARG A 225 8.00 -3.17 21.05
CA ARG A 225 8.72 -1.97 21.51
C ARG A 225 8.02 -0.65 21.17
N TYR A 226 6.73 -0.68 20.92
CA TYR A 226 5.98 0.50 20.49
C TYR A 226 4.98 0.92 21.58
N ASP A 227 4.78 2.24 21.71
CA ASP A 227 3.77 2.78 22.61
C ASP A 227 2.37 2.47 22.07
N LEU A 228 2.19 2.62 20.74
CA LEU A 228 0.94 2.41 20.03
C LEU A 228 1.14 1.46 18.85
N VAL A 229 0.21 0.52 18.66
CA VAL A 229 0.16 -0.38 17.50
C VAL A 229 -1.18 -0.20 16.79
N TYR A 230 -1.12 0.28 15.55
CA TYR A 230 -2.27 0.38 14.65
C TYR A 230 -2.43 -0.93 13.87
N ILE A 231 -3.64 -1.48 13.87
CA ILE A 231 -3.96 -2.80 13.36
C ILE A 231 -5.15 -2.70 12.40
N ASP A 232 -4.89 -2.85 11.10
CA ASP A 232 -5.89 -2.85 10.02
C ASP A 232 -5.71 -4.11 9.16
N THR A 233 -6.13 -5.25 9.72
CA THR A 233 -6.01 -6.55 9.04
C THR A 233 -6.91 -6.64 7.81
N PRO A 234 -6.62 -7.54 6.84
CA PRO A 234 -7.58 -7.91 5.82
C PRO A 234 -8.93 -8.28 6.43
N TYR A 235 -10.04 -7.83 5.81
CA TYR A 235 -11.37 -8.12 6.32
C TYR A 235 -11.95 -9.38 5.72
N ILE A 236 -12.57 -10.19 6.57
CA ILE A 236 -13.44 -11.28 6.16
C ILE A 236 -14.89 -10.77 6.31
N ASN A 237 -15.67 -10.87 5.24
CA ASN A 237 -17.06 -10.45 5.26
C ASN A 237 -17.96 -11.50 5.95
N GLU A 238 -19.22 -11.13 6.24
CA GLU A 238 -20.22 -12.00 6.87
C GLU A 238 -20.47 -13.33 6.10
N LYS A 239 -20.08 -13.43 4.82
CA LYS A 239 -20.17 -14.66 4.02
C LYS A 239 -18.91 -15.54 4.15
N GLY A 240 -17.95 -15.15 4.97
CA GLY A 240 -16.69 -15.87 5.16
C GLY A 240 -15.69 -15.69 4.00
N VAL A 241 -15.87 -14.66 3.17
CA VAL A 241 -14.95 -14.36 2.07
C VAL A 241 -14.00 -13.26 2.52
N GLY A 242 -12.71 -13.58 2.58
CA GLY A 242 -11.65 -12.66 2.88
C GLY A 242 -11.16 -11.90 1.65
N VAL A 243 -10.52 -10.76 1.88
CA VAL A 243 -9.81 -10.00 0.85
C VAL A 243 -8.38 -10.51 0.78
N ASP A 244 -8.04 -11.17 -0.32
CA ASP A 244 -6.68 -11.64 -0.56
C ASP A 244 -5.87 -10.58 -1.32
N TYR A 245 -5.19 -9.71 -0.57
CA TYR A 245 -4.36 -8.66 -1.14
C TYR A 245 -3.15 -9.22 -1.90
N ALA A 246 -2.63 -10.39 -1.52
CA ALA A 246 -1.56 -11.05 -2.26
C ALA A 246 -2.03 -11.46 -3.67
N ASP A 247 -3.26 -11.96 -3.81
CA ASP A 247 -3.86 -12.29 -5.11
C ASP A 247 -4.25 -11.02 -5.91
N PHE A 248 -4.77 -9.98 -5.22
CA PHE A 248 -5.20 -8.74 -5.87
C PHE A 248 -4.04 -7.94 -6.46
N TYR A 249 -2.87 -7.99 -5.84
CA TYR A 249 -1.68 -7.22 -6.24
C TYR A 249 -0.47 -8.10 -6.58
N HIS A 250 -0.72 -9.37 -6.91
CA HIS A 250 0.32 -10.36 -7.23
C HIS A 250 1.31 -9.88 -8.32
N PHE A 251 0.83 -9.13 -9.31
CA PHE A 251 1.67 -8.60 -10.38
C PHE A 251 2.72 -7.62 -9.86
N LEU A 252 2.36 -6.77 -8.88
CA LEU A 252 3.28 -5.82 -8.27
C LEU A 252 4.35 -6.54 -7.43
N ASN A 253 3.97 -7.59 -6.70
CA ASN A 253 4.94 -8.46 -6.03
C ASN A 253 5.84 -9.18 -7.05
N GLY A 254 5.30 -9.61 -8.17
CA GLY A 254 6.07 -10.20 -9.27
C GLY A 254 7.12 -9.26 -9.82
N LEU A 255 6.79 -7.98 -10.01
CA LEU A 255 7.77 -6.96 -10.42
C LEU A 255 8.96 -6.86 -9.44
N VAL A 256 8.71 -7.00 -8.14
CA VAL A 256 9.77 -7.01 -7.11
C VAL A 256 10.58 -8.30 -7.17
N TYR A 257 9.92 -9.45 -7.33
CA TYR A 257 10.55 -10.77 -7.39
C TYR A 257 11.02 -11.18 -8.80
N TYR A 258 11.19 -10.25 -9.71
CA TYR A 258 11.36 -10.46 -11.15
C TYR A 258 12.26 -11.64 -11.52
N ASP A 259 13.44 -11.74 -10.92
CA ASP A 259 14.44 -12.78 -11.26
C ASP A 259 14.00 -14.19 -10.79
N ASN A 260 13.04 -14.27 -9.88
CA ASN A 260 12.46 -15.53 -9.39
C ASN A 260 10.99 -15.69 -9.79
N TRP A 261 10.41 -14.74 -10.52
CA TRP A 261 8.98 -14.68 -10.78
C TRP A 261 8.42 -15.94 -11.46
N SER A 262 9.17 -16.51 -12.42
CA SER A 262 8.79 -17.74 -13.12
C SER A 262 8.51 -18.92 -12.17
N ASN A 263 9.27 -19.02 -11.07
CA ASN A 263 9.10 -20.09 -10.07
C ASN A 263 7.88 -19.85 -9.16
N LEU A 264 7.43 -18.61 -9.05
CA LEU A 264 6.33 -18.19 -8.18
C LEU A 264 4.97 -18.20 -8.88
N ILE A 265 4.92 -18.21 -10.21
CA ILE A 265 3.67 -18.20 -10.98
C ILE A 265 2.91 -19.53 -10.84
N ASP A 266 1.60 -19.42 -10.65
CA ASP A 266 0.62 -20.48 -10.89
C ASP A 266 0.19 -20.43 -12.37
N TYR A 267 0.87 -21.22 -13.22
CA TYR A 267 0.58 -21.29 -14.66
C TYR A 267 -0.80 -21.92 -14.99
N ASN A 268 -1.49 -22.53 -14.03
CA ASN A 268 -2.87 -22.98 -14.20
C ASN A 268 -3.86 -21.82 -14.10
N SER A 269 -3.42 -20.69 -13.56
CA SER A 269 -4.23 -19.48 -13.46
C SER A 269 -4.22 -18.70 -14.80
N LYS A 270 -5.39 -18.34 -15.32
CA LYS A 270 -5.55 -17.59 -16.59
C LYS A 270 -4.87 -16.21 -16.58
N HIS A 271 -4.56 -15.68 -15.41
CA HIS A 271 -3.95 -14.36 -15.24
C HIS A 271 -2.57 -14.44 -14.60
N HIS A 272 -1.96 -15.64 -14.56
CA HIS A 272 -0.61 -15.90 -14.10
C HIS A 272 -0.35 -15.31 -12.70
N ARG A 273 -1.31 -15.51 -11.78
CA ARG A 273 -1.13 -15.08 -10.38
C ARG A 273 0.04 -15.80 -9.74
N LEU A 274 0.53 -15.28 -8.62
CA LEU A 274 1.47 -16.01 -7.78
C LEU A 274 0.78 -17.20 -7.08
N LYS A 275 1.54 -18.24 -6.77
CA LYS A 275 1.09 -19.37 -5.96
C LYS A 275 0.58 -18.85 -4.64
N ARG A 276 -0.57 -19.36 -4.20
CA ARG A 276 -1.17 -18.94 -2.92
C ARG A 276 -0.43 -19.56 -1.75
N GLU A 277 -0.21 -18.74 -0.74
CA GLU A 277 0.30 -19.16 0.56
C GLU A 277 -0.82 -19.04 1.60
N TYR A 278 -0.73 -19.86 2.66
CA TYR A 278 -1.67 -19.76 3.78
C TYR A 278 -1.51 -18.41 4.49
N ASN A 279 -2.64 -17.77 4.75
CA ASN A 279 -2.69 -16.51 5.47
C ASN A 279 -3.79 -16.56 6.53
N ILE A 280 -3.41 -16.53 7.81
CA ILE A 280 -4.33 -16.59 8.94
C ILE A 280 -5.37 -15.45 8.92
N TRP A 281 -5.03 -14.30 8.33
CA TRP A 281 -5.93 -13.14 8.23
C TRP A 281 -7.04 -13.32 7.18
N ASN A 282 -6.95 -14.34 6.31
CA ASN A 282 -7.97 -14.71 5.33
C ASN A 282 -8.73 -16.00 5.72
N ASP A 283 -8.40 -16.59 6.86
CA ASP A 283 -8.98 -17.82 7.36
C ASP A 283 -10.02 -17.50 8.45
N LYS A 284 -11.31 -17.62 8.10
CA LYS A 284 -12.45 -17.30 8.99
C LYS A 284 -12.46 -18.12 10.29
N ASP A 285 -11.90 -19.32 10.27
CA ASP A 285 -11.91 -20.25 11.40
C ASP A 285 -10.73 -19.97 12.34
N ASN A 286 -9.64 -19.37 11.83
CA ASN A 286 -8.40 -19.13 12.57
C ASN A 286 -8.07 -17.64 12.80
N ILE A 287 -8.80 -16.71 12.20
CA ILE A 287 -8.49 -15.27 12.32
C ILE A 287 -8.53 -14.76 13.78
N LEU A 288 -9.45 -15.29 14.60
CA LEU A 288 -9.52 -14.91 16.02
C LEU A 288 -8.26 -15.35 16.79
N THR A 289 -7.67 -16.49 16.42
CA THR A 289 -6.37 -16.93 16.95
C THR A 289 -5.26 -15.97 16.54
N GLY A 290 -5.30 -15.45 15.30
CA GLY A 290 -4.38 -14.41 14.83
C GLY A 290 -4.46 -13.15 15.69
N PHE A 291 -5.67 -12.66 15.97
CA PHE A 291 -5.88 -11.53 16.88
C PHE A 291 -5.41 -11.82 18.30
N SER A 292 -5.69 -13.01 18.87
CA SER A 292 -5.19 -13.39 20.21
C SER A 292 -3.66 -13.28 20.29
N ARG A 293 -2.97 -13.82 19.30
CA ARG A 293 -1.51 -13.77 19.23
C ARG A 293 -0.97 -12.33 19.11
N LEU A 294 -1.66 -11.43 18.36
CA LEU A 294 -1.29 -10.01 18.31
C LEU A 294 -1.48 -9.33 19.66
N VAL A 295 -2.63 -9.55 20.32
CA VAL A 295 -2.95 -8.96 21.62
C VAL A 295 -1.93 -9.41 22.67
N GLU A 296 -1.62 -10.69 22.74
CA GLU A 296 -0.60 -11.26 23.64
C GLU A 296 0.78 -10.67 23.36
N LYS A 297 1.15 -10.54 22.08
CA LYS A 297 2.44 -9.99 21.65
C LYS A 297 2.62 -8.54 22.06
N PHE A 298 1.60 -7.71 21.85
CA PHE A 298 1.66 -6.28 22.11
C PHE A 298 0.90 -5.86 23.39
N GLN A 299 0.93 -6.73 24.42
CA GLN A 299 0.16 -6.51 25.65
C GLN A 299 0.51 -5.22 26.40
N LYS A 300 1.72 -4.66 26.22
CA LYS A 300 2.15 -3.40 26.85
C LYS A 300 1.85 -2.16 26.01
N SER A 301 1.47 -2.31 24.76
CA SER A 301 1.18 -1.23 23.83
C SER A 301 -0.30 -0.85 23.89
N ILE A 302 -0.61 0.39 23.55
CA ILE A 302 -1.97 0.80 23.19
C ILE A 302 -2.26 0.18 21.81
N LEU A 303 -3.36 -0.57 21.71
CA LEU A 303 -3.78 -1.20 20.46
C LEU A 303 -4.93 -0.40 19.85
N VAL A 304 -4.79 -0.05 18.58
CA VAL A 304 -5.82 0.68 17.83
C VAL A 304 -6.24 -0.18 16.64
N PHE A 305 -7.38 -0.83 16.76
CA PHE A 305 -7.94 -1.65 15.68
C PHE A 305 -8.86 -0.80 14.80
N SER A 306 -8.55 -0.70 13.51
CA SER A 306 -9.48 -0.22 12.51
C SER A 306 -10.22 -1.42 11.95
N TYR A 307 -11.55 -1.42 12.05
CA TYR A 307 -12.35 -2.62 11.77
C TYR A 307 -13.70 -2.27 11.16
N ARG A 308 -14.38 -3.27 10.60
CA ARG A 308 -15.72 -3.11 10.03
C ARG A 308 -16.78 -3.62 11.00
N SER A 309 -17.91 -2.92 11.10
CA SER A 309 -19.01 -3.30 11.98
C SER A 309 -19.63 -4.67 11.65
N ASN A 310 -19.40 -5.21 10.44
CA ASN A 310 -19.94 -6.51 9.97
C ASN A 310 -18.81 -7.47 9.54
N GLY A 311 -17.65 -7.39 10.16
CA GLY A 311 -16.51 -8.29 9.90
C GLY A 311 -16.60 -9.62 10.65
N ILE A 312 -15.76 -10.58 10.26
CA ILE A 312 -15.48 -11.81 11.00
C ILE A 312 -14.02 -11.73 11.47
N PRO A 313 -13.72 -11.87 12.80
CA PRO A 313 -14.69 -12.05 13.91
C PRO A 313 -15.58 -10.82 14.13
N SER A 314 -16.66 -10.95 14.85
CA SER A 314 -17.52 -9.82 15.20
C SER A 314 -16.78 -8.81 16.12
N VAL A 315 -17.22 -7.56 16.13
CA VAL A 315 -16.71 -6.53 17.07
C VAL A 315 -16.79 -7.02 18.51
N ASP A 316 -17.94 -7.62 18.90
CA ASP A 316 -18.11 -8.19 20.25
C ASP A 316 -17.09 -9.29 20.56
N SER A 317 -16.76 -10.14 19.57
CA SER A 317 -15.74 -11.17 19.75
C SER A 317 -14.35 -10.60 19.98
N LEU A 318 -14.02 -9.48 19.30
CA LEU A 318 -12.76 -8.77 19.52
C LEU A 318 -12.73 -8.09 20.89
N ILE A 319 -13.81 -7.44 21.30
CA ILE A 319 -13.93 -6.82 22.63
C ILE A 319 -13.78 -7.87 23.72
N ASN A 320 -14.51 -8.97 23.64
CA ASN A 320 -14.38 -10.09 24.60
C ASN A 320 -12.96 -10.65 24.67
N LEU A 321 -12.26 -10.71 23.52
CA LEU A 321 -10.84 -11.14 23.49
C LEU A 321 -9.96 -10.15 24.27
N LEU A 322 -10.13 -8.86 24.05
CA LEU A 322 -9.36 -7.79 24.69
C LEU A 322 -9.61 -7.76 26.20
N GLU A 323 -10.88 -7.82 26.64
CA GLU A 323 -11.28 -7.84 28.06
C GLU A 323 -10.71 -9.07 28.80
N ARG A 324 -10.68 -10.26 28.16
CA ARG A 324 -10.06 -11.48 28.72
C ARG A 324 -8.54 -11.35 28.90
N ASN A 325 -7.91 -10.43 28.16
CA ASN A 325 -6.50 -10.08 28.30
C ASN A 325 -6.27 -8.90 29.24
N GLY A 326 -7.26 -8.53 30.08
CA GLY A 326 -7.15 -7.46 31.08
C GLY A 326 -7.15 -6.06 30.50
N ARG A 327 -7.67 -5.83 29.29
CA ARG A 327 -7.56 -4.54 28.63
C ARG A 327 -8.83 -3.72 28.78
N HIS A 328 -8.65 -2.39 28.92
CA HIS A 328 -9.75 -1.42 28.87
C HIS A 328 -9.96 -0.95 27.41
N ASN A 329 -11.22 -0.87 26.96
CA ASN A 329 -11.54 -0.63 25.57
C ASN A 329 -12.51 0.54 25.39
N GLU A 330 -12.24 1.38 24.37
CA GLU A 330 -13.11 2.44 23.89
C GLU A 330 -13.51 2.15 22.44
N LEU A 331 -14.79 2.37 22.11
CA LEU A 331 -15.32 2.15 20.76
C LEU A 331 -15.76 3.47 20.16
N HIS A 332 -15.25 3.74 18.96
CA HIS A 332 -15.60 4.89 18.16
C HIS A 332 -16.15 4.43 16.80
N PHE A 333 -17.19 5.09 16.31
CA PHE A 333 -17.83 4.73 15.05
C PHE A 333 -17.75 5.90 14.08
N SER A 334 -17.32 5.61 12.85
CA SER A 334 -17.40 6.60 11.77
C SER A 334 -18.85 6.90 11.39
N GLN A 335 -19.05 7.99 10.64
CA GLN A 335 -20.33 8.21 9.96
C GLN A 335 -20.62 7.08 8.97
N ASP A 336 -21.90 6.85 8.65
CA ASP A 336 -22.32 5.82 7.70
C ASP A 336 -21.64 5.99 6.33
N ILE A 337 -20.97 4.94 5.85
CA ILE A 337 -20.30 4.95 4.55
C ILE A 337 -20.81 3.81 3.70
N LYS A 338 -21.08 4.14 2.43
CA LYS A 338 -21.37 3.13 1.39
C LYS A 338 -20.06 2.74 0.70
N TYR A 339 -19.58 1.53 0.94
CA TYR A 339 -18.44 1.00 0.18
C TYR A 339 -18.85 0.72 -1.28
N VAL A 340 -17.97 1.02 -2.23
CA VAL A 340 -18.22 1.00 -3.68
C VAL A 340 -18.74 -0.34 -4.21
N LEU A 341 -18.50 -1.44 -3.48
CA LEU A 341 -18.90 -2.80 -3.86
C LEU A 341 -19.84 -3.46 -2.83
N SER A 342 -20.51 -2.69 -1.96
CA SER A 342 -21.43 -3.21 -0.94
C SER A 342 -22.80 -2.59 -1.07
N ASP A 343 -23.85 -3.42 -1.13
CA ASP A 343 -25.26 -2.96 -1.11
C ASP A 343 -25.72 -2.54 0.29
N LYS A 344 -24.97 -2.89 1.35
CA LYS A 344 -25.28 -2.56 2.75
C LYS A 344 -24.40 -1.44 3.24
N LYS A 345 -24.98 -0.52 4.03
CA LYS A 345 -24.24 0.46 4.82
C LYS A 345 -23.46 -0.29 5.90
N SER A 346 -22.15 -0.05 5.97
CA SER A 346 -21.32 -0.49 7.09
C SER A 346 -20.60 0.74 7.67
N LYS A 347 -20.27 0.67 8.96
CA LYS A 347 -19.46 1.70 9.63
C LYS A 347 -18.04 1.20 9.78
N GLU A 348 -17.09 2.10 9.67
CA GLU A 348 -15.77 1.85 10.20
C GLU A 348 -15.85 1.95 11.72
N VAL A 349 -15.22 1.01 12.41
CA VAL A 349 -15.15 0.95 13.87
C VAL A 349 -13.69 1.08 14.27
N LEU A 350 -13.40 1.98 15.18
CA LEU A 350 -12.10 2.09 15.83
C LEU A 350 -12.22 1.57 17.24
N ILE A 351 -11.44 0.55 17.58
CA ILE A 351 -11.35 0.02 18.95
C ILE A 351 -10.00 0.47 19.49
N ILE A 352 -10.02 1.33 20.51
CA ILE A 352 -8.82 1.76 21.23
C ILE A 352 -8.76 0.96 22.51
N SER A 353 -7.68 0.19 22.67
CA SER A 353 -7.51 -0.76 23.77
C SER A 353 -6.24 -0.45 24.55
N TYR A 354 -6.41 -0.12 25.80
CA TYR A 354 -5.33 0.25 26.71
C TYR A 354 -4.84 -0.98 27.50
N PRO A 355 -3.53 -1.12 27.75
CA PRO A 355 -3.01 -2.11 28.69
C PRO A 355 -3.47 -1.79 30.11
N GLU A 356 -3.51 -2.78 31.01
CA GLU A 356 -3.66 -2.58 32.46
C GLU A 356 -2.53 -1.76 33.08
#